data_6489edcf8534080589807afbab1948c6
#
_entry.id   6489edcf8534080589807afbab1948c6
#
_cell.length_a   1.000
_cell.length_b   1.000
_cell.length_c   1.000
_cell.angle_alpha   90.00
_cell.angle_beta   90.00
_cell.angle_gamma   90.00
#
_symmetry.space_group_name_H-M   'P 1'
#
loop_
_entity.id
_entity.type
_entity.pdbx_description
1 polymer ?
#
loop_
_entity_poly.entity_id
_entity_poly.type
_entity_poly.pdbx_seq_one_letter_code
_entity_poly.pdbx_strand_id
1 'polypeptide(L)'
;MAISKKLEIIYHNGQPDGIRSIRRHLSTMTTYVIPRPLLSEAKKLSGINRPGIYYLISEDEDNKIAQIYIGQTRNGVVRLDDHNRTKGFWKKAIMFLADNKTFSLDMISGLEAYAIAKAHDAKRYKVENSVNPKYEIDEYDLPLIEEVYEEIQFIMATQGYKLDNLKSTLNEANTLHTTRNGILAFGVYDGEHFEVLEGSEIDMSRKCHSVTMEKIGRAHV
;
A
#
# COMPACT_ATOMS: atom_id res chain seq x y z
N MET A 1 -12.56 22.81 -0.91
CA MET A 1 -11.52 23.06 -1.92
C MET A 1 -10.38 22.09 -1.70
N ALA A 2 -9.88 21.44 -2.75
CA ALA A 2 -8.69 20.61 -2.65
C ALA A 2 -7.45 21.49 -2.42
N ILE A 3 -6.62 21.14 -1.44
CA ILE A 3 -5.39 21.86 -1.11
C ILE A 3 -4.24 21.21 -1.87
N SER A 4 -3.46 22.03 -2.61
CA SER A 4 -2.28 21.53 -3.31
C SER A 4 -1.24 20.99 -2.32
N LYS A 5 -0.67 19.81 -2.60
CA LYS A 5 0.38 19.19 -1.79
C LYS A 5 1.71 19.24 -2.56
N LYS A 6 2.78 19.74 -1.92
CA LYS A 6 4.14 19.77 -2.50
C LYS A 6 4.93 18.59 -1.97
N LEU A 7 5.57 17.84 -2.87
CA LEU A 7 6.57 16.81 -2.55
C LEU A 7 7.94 17.23 -3.04
N GLU A 8 8.97 16.90 -2.26
CA GLU A 8 10.38 17.00 -2.63
C GLU A 8 10.94 15.60 -2.76
N ILE A 9 11.55 15.28 -3.91
CA ILE A 9 12.07 13.94 -4.19
C ILE A 9 13.54 14.05 -4.52
N ILE A 10 14.36 13.22 -3.86
CA ILE A 10 15.79 13.07 -4.15
C ILE A 10 16.03 11.67 -4.68
N TYR A 11 16.63 11.56 -5.84
CA TYR A 11 17.13 10.31 -6.44
C TYR A 11 18.59 10.14 -6.07
N HIS A 12 18.88 9.29 -5.06
CA HIS A 12 20.20 9.19 -4.44
C HIS A 12 21.30 8.65 -5.35
N ASN A 13 20.94 7.84 -6.34
CA ASN A 13 21.88 7.31 -7.35
C ASN A 13 21.63 7.91 -8.75
N GLY A 14 20.81 8.96 -8.85
CA GLY A 14 20.49 9.63 -10.12
C GLY A 14 19.66 8.79 -11.10
N GLN A 15 19.18 7.62 -10.71
CA GLN A 15 18.37 6.73 -11.55
C GLN A 15 16.89 6.81 -11.16
N PRO A 16 15.95 6.86 -12.13
CA PRO A 16 14.52 6.94 -11.86
C PRO A 16 13.97 5.74 -11.09
N ASP A 17 14.53 4.56 -11.30
CA ASP A 17 14.21 3.28 -10.65
C ASP A 17 15.07 3.00 -9.41
N GLY A 18 15.97 3.92 -9.05
CA GLY A 18 16.89 3.80 -7.93
C GLY A 18 16.27 4.14 -6.58
N ILE A 19 17.16 4.33 -5.58
CA ILE A 19 16.75 4.73 -4.24
C ILE A 19 16.28 6.18 -4.26
N ARG A 20 15.09 6.42 -3.70
CA ARG A 20 14.49 7.76 -3.58
C ARG A 20 14.17 8.08 -2.14
N SER A 21 14.37 9.32 -1.74
CA SER A 21 13.73 9.88 -0.54
C SER A 21 12.69 10.92 -0.95
N ILE A 22 11.55 10.89 -0.27
CA ILE A 22 10.40 11.75 -0.52
C ILE A 22 10.04 12.44 0.78
N ARG A 23 9.85 13.74 0.73
CA ARG A 23 9.40 14.55 1.86
C ARG A 23 8.26 15.46 1.44
N ARG A 24 7.20 15.48 2.22
CA ARG A 24 6.18 16.52 2.14
C ARG A 24 6.63 17.72 2.99
N HIS A 25 6.34 18.93 2.53
CA HIS A 25 6.62 20.13 3.32
C HIS A 25 5.88 20.09 4.67
N LEU A 26 6.57 20.40 5.75
CA LEU A 26 6.10 20.29 7.14
C LEU A 26 5.81 18.86 7.63
N SER A 27 6.15 17.83 6.89
CA SER A 27 6.04 16.45 7.37
C SER A 27 7.03 16.17 8.50
N THR A 28 6.61 15.33 9.42
CA THR A 28 7.44 14.78 10.50
C THR A 28 8.12 13.46 10.09
N MET A 29 7.96 13.06 8.83
CA MET A 29 8.51 11.83 8.28
C MET A 29 9.29 12.08 6.99
N THR A 30 10.32 11.26 6.77
CA THR A 30 10.95 11.08 5.48
C THR A 30 10.62 9.69 4.96
N THR A 31 10.11 9.61 3.73
CA THR A 31 9.85 8.34 3.05
C THR A 31 11.04 7.92 2.23
N TYR A 32 11.44 6.64 2.33
CA TYR A 32 12.49 6.04 1.49
C TYR A 32 11.88 4.93 0.65
N VAL A 33 12.07 5.00 -0.66
CA VAL A 33 11.71 3.95 -1.61
C VAL A 33 12.98 3.22 -1.99
N ILE A 34 13.07 1.93 -1.66
CA ILE A 34 14.29 1.13 -1.76
C ILE A 34 14.00 -0.12 -2.58
N PRO A 35 14.50 -0.21 -3.83
CA PRO A 35 14.53 -1.46 -4.57
C PRO A 35 15.36 -2.50 -3.79
N ARG A 36 14.88 -3.73 -3.70
CA ARG A 36 15.54 -4.81 -2.93
C ARG A 36 17.02 -5.01 -3.29
N PRO A 37 17.45 -4.98 -4.56
CA PRO A 37 18.86 -5.13 -4.91
C PRO A 37 19.76 -4.01 -4.36
N LEU A 38 19.20 -2.83 -4.08
CA LEU A 38 19.92 -1.65 -3.61
C LEU A 38 19.93 -1.48 -2.09
N LEU A 39 19.51 -2.51 -1.34
CA LEU A 39 19.44 -2.47 0.12
C LEU A 39 20.80 -2.11 0.77
N SER A 40 21.90 -2.64 0.24
CA SER A 40 23.24 -2.36 0.76
C SER A 40 23.66 -0.90 0.56
N GLU A 41 23.23 -0.27 -0.53
CA GLU A 41 23.47 1.14 -0.80
C GLU A 41 22.59 2.03 0.08
N ALA A 42 21.33 1.64 0.26
CA ALA A 42 20.39 2.37 1.11
C ALA A 42 20.93 2.54 2.54
N LYS A 43 21.60 1.55 3.10
CA LYS A 43 22.19 1.62 4.46
C LYS A 43 23.20 2.74 4.66
N LYS A 44 23.76 3.27 3.59
CA LYS A 44 24.75 4.35 3.66
C LYS A 44 24.11 5.74 3.73
N LEU A 45 22.78 5.81 3.54
CA LEU A 45 22.06 7.09 3.54
C LEU A 45 21.91 7.64 4.96
N SER A 46 22.05 8.95 5.07
CA SER A 46 21.77 9.67 6.32
C SER A 46 20.28 9.59 6.66
N GLY A 47 19.95 9.37 7.93
CA GLY A 47 18.58 9.34 8.43
C GLY A 47 17.80 8.05 8.16
N ILE A 48 18.41 7.06 7.50
CA ILE A 48 17.76 5.78 7.15
C ILE A 48 17.59 4.84 8.36
N ASN A 49 18.26 5.09 9.47
CA ASN A 49 18.25 4.26 10.68
C ASN A 49 17.34 4.83 11.79
N ARG A 50 16.27 5.50 11.40
CA ARG A 50 15.27 6.06 12.32
C ARG A 50 14.11 5.11 12.53
N PRO A 51 13.35 5.24 13.63
CA PRO A 51 12.15 4.45 13.84
C PRO A 51 11.03 4.85 12.88
N GLY A 52 10.11 3.91 12.61
CA GLY A 52 8.98 4.14 11.73
C GLY A 52 8.30 2.86 11.29
N ILE A 53 7.47 2.96 10.26
CA ILE A 53 6.85 1.80 9.61
C ILE A 53 7.36 1.60 8.19
N TYR A 54 7.18 0.41 7.66
CA TYR A 54 7.58 0.08 6.29
C TYR A 54 6.60 -0.90 5.65
N TYR A 55 6.55 -0.83 4.34
CA TYR A 55 5.79 -1.69 3.46
C TYR A 55 6.76 -2.46 2.57
N LEU A 56 6.67 -3.79 2.57
CA LEU A 56 7.35 -4.66 1.61
C LEU A 56 6.34 -5.07 0.54
N ILE A 57 6.66 -4.83 -0.71
CA ILE A 57 5.71 -4.99 -1.81
C ILE A 57 6.33 -5.90 -2.87
N SER A 58 5.52 -6.87 -3.36
CA SER A 58 5.87 -7.62 -4.57
C SER A 58 5.67 -6.76 -5.80
N GLU A 59 6.34 -7.11 -6.89
CA GLU A 59 5.93 -6.64 -8.21
C GLU A 59 4.76 -7.51 -8.71
N ASP A 60 3.87 -6.91 -9.50
CA ASP A 60 2.85 -7.66 -10.24
C ASP A 60 3.55 -8.57 -11.25
N GLU A 61 3.60 -9.85 -10.93
CA GLU A 61 3.99 -10.90 -11.89
C GLU A 61 2.71 -11.57 -12.39
N ASP A 62 2.43 -11.40 -13.68
CA ASP A 62 1.42 -12.13 -14.45
C ASP A 62 0.11 -12.45 -13.71
N ASN A 63 -0.78 -11.47 -13.55
CA ASN A 63 -2.15 -11.63 -13.03
C ASN A 63 -2.29 -12.16 -11.59
N LYS A 64 -1.28 -12.07 -10.76
CA LYS A 64 -1.39 -12.38 -9.33
C LYS A 64 -1.66 -11.11 -8.55
N ILE A 65 -2.53 -11.20 -7.55
CA ILE A 65 -2.74 -10.12 -6.58
C ILE A 65 -1.39 -9.79 -5.93
N ALA A 66 -0.97 -8.53 -6.01
CA ALA A 66 0.26 -8.07 -5.39
C ALA A 66 0.26 -8.36 -3.88
N GLN A 67 1.42 -8.75 -3.36
CA GLN A 67 1.59 -9.07 -1.95
C GLN A 67 2.14 -7.87 -1.21
N ILE A 68 1.66 -7.66 0.02
CA ILE A 68 2.13 -6.59 0.90
C ILE A 68 2.40 -7.13 2.31
N TYR A 69 3.48 -6.69 2.90
CA TYR A 69 3.78 -6.90 4.32
C TYR A 69 4.03 -5.53 4.96
N ILE A 70 3.40 -5.29 6.08
CA ILE A 70 3.52 -4.05 6.85
C ILE A 70 4.25 -4.36 8.15
N GLY A 71 5.21 -3.54 8.54
CA GLY A 71 5.96 -3.75 9.75
C GLY A 71 6.51 -2.46 10.35
N GLN A 72 6.84 -2.51 11.62
CA GLN A 72 7.52 -1.42 12.31
C GLN A 72 9.02 -1.69 12.45
N THR A 73 9.78 -0.63 12.60
CA THR A 73 11.21 -0.68 12.86
C THR A 73 11.62 0.36 13.91
N ARG A 74 12.55 -0.02 14.78
CA ARG A 74 13.23 0.91 15.69
C ARG A 74 14.53 1.45 15.11
N ASN A 75 15.14 0.69 14.19
CA ASN A 75 16.44 0.95 13.61
C ASN A 75 16.39 1.04 12.07
N GLY A 76 15.31 1.57 11.52
CA GLY A 76 15.17 1.83 10.09
C GLY A 76 15.49 0.62 9.21
N VAL A 77 16.35 0.85 8.22
CA VAL A 77 16.69 -0.12 7.17
C VAL A 77 17.32 -1.42 7.69
N VAL A 78 17.90 -1.43 8.89
CA VAL A 78 18.52 -2.64 9.47
C VAL A 78 17.50 -3.78 9.59
N ARG A 79 16.23 -3.46 9.87
CA ARG A 79 15.15 -4.45 9.95
C ARG A 79 14.93 -5.19 8.63
N LEU A 80 15.22 -4.55 7.51
CA LEU A 80 15.06 -5.16 6.18
C LEU A 80 16.06 -6.29 5.91
N ASP A 81 17.17 -6.38 6.64
CA ASP A 81 18.13 -7.49 6.49
C ASP A 81 17.51 -8.83 6.85
N ASP A 82 16.74 -8.87 7.94
CA ASP A 82 16.05 -10.07 8.35
C ASP A 82 15.01 -10.48 7.31
N HIS A 83 14.27 -9.51 6.78
CA HIS A 83 13.30 -9.77 5.71
C HIS A 83 13.94 -10.15 4.39
N ASN A 84 15.13 -9.62 4.09
CA ASN A 84 15.88 -10.00 2.90
C ASN A 84 16.30 -11.47 2.92
N ARG A 85 16.54 -12.03 4.12
CA ARG A 85 16.92 -13.44 4.31
C ARG A 85 15.70 -14.36 4.36
N THR A 86 14.60 -13.89 4.96
CA THR A 86 13.46 -14.76 5.35
C THR A 86 12.24 -14.65 4.43
N LYS A 87 12.08 -13.53 3.71
CA LYS A 87 10.93 -13.26 2.85
C LYS A 87 11.35 -13.09 1.40
N GLY A 88 10.96 -14.03 0.54
CA GLY A 88 11.34 -14.04 -0.89
C GLY A 88 10.47 -13.16 -1.79
N PHE A 89 9.26 -12.83 -1.36
CA PHE A 89 8.24 -12.26 -2.24
C PHE A 89 8.47 -10.80 -2.65
N TRP A 90 9.07 -9.97 -1.78
CA TRP A 90 9.15 -8.54 -1.98
C TRP A 90 10.28 -8.12 -2.94
N LYS A 91 10.01 -7.07 -3.70
CA LYS A 91 10.94 -6.45 -4.65
C LYS A 91 11.30 -5.02 -4.25
N LYS A 92 10.41 -4.38 -3.51
CA LYS A 92 10.55 -2.97 -3.11
C LYS A 92 10.13 -2.78 -1.65
N ALA A 93 10.88 -1.99 -0.91
CA ALA A 93 10.49 -1.51 0.41
C ALA A 93 10.18 -0.01 0.34
N ILE A 94 9.08 0.41 0.96
CA ILE A 94 8.76 1.82 1.17
C ILE A 94 8.70 2.04 2.68
N MET A 95 9.60 2.88 3.18
CA MET A 95 9.79 3.13 4.60
C MET A 95 9.38 4.55 4.94
N PHE A 96 8.57 4.72 5.96
CA PHE A 96 8.15 6.01 6.51
C PHE A 96 8.84 6.17 7.86
N LEU A 97 9.92 6.96 7.89
CA LEU A 97 10.80 7.08 9.04
C LEU A 97 10.63 8.44 9.70
N ALA A 98 10.48 8.45 11.02
CA ALA A 98 10.28 9.67 11.79
C ALA A 98 11.50 10.60 11.72
N ASP A 99 11.28 11.88 11.46
CA ASP A 99 12.34 12.89 11.40
C ASP A 99 12.69 13.46 12.77
N ASN A 100 11.83 13.29 13.74
CA ASN A 100 11.98 13.80 15.09
C ASN A 100 11.53 12.78 16.15
N LYS A 101 11.67 13.13 17.43
CA LYS A 101 11.25 12.30 18.56
C LYS A 101 9.74 12.33 18.83
N THR A 102 8.95 12.94 17.97
CA THR A 102 7.49 13.09 18.16
C THR A 102 6.78 11.74 18.03
N PHE A 103 7.34 10.82 17.24
CA PHE A 103 6.84 9.47 17.13
C PHE A 103 7.36 8.61 18.27
N SER A 104 6.53 8.38 19.29
CA SER A 104 6.81 7.37 20.30
C SER A 104 6.79 5.96 19.69
N LEU A 105 7.40 4.99 20.37
CA LEU A 105 7.33 3.59 19.94
C LEU A 105 5.89 3.06 20.01
N ASP A 106 5.10 3.55 20.96
CA ASP A 106 3.69 3.19 21.10
C ASP A 106 2.88 3.72 19.91
N MET A 107 3.09 4.96 19.52
CA MET A 107 2.46 5.53 18.32
C MET A 107 2.83 4.75 17.05
N ILE A 108 4.09 4.33 16.89
CA ILE A 108 4.53 3.51 15.75
C ILE A 108 3.84 2.15 15.77
N SER A 109 3.66 1.54 16.96
CA SER A 109 2.95 0.27 17.10
C SER A 109 1.45 0.42 16.79
N GLY A 110 0.83 1.51 17.22
CA GLY A 110 -0.54 1.87 16.87
C GLY A 110 -0.72 2.07 15.36
N LEU A 111 0.20 2.80 14.74
CA LEU A 111 0.20 3.05 13.30
C LEU A 111 0.37 1.76 12.48
N GLU A 112 1.26 0.84 12.91
CA GLU A 112 1.40 -0.47 12.29
C GLU A 112 0.09 -1.27 12.36
N ALA A 113 -0.50 -1.38 13.56
CA ALA A 113 -1.76 -2.09 13.76
C ALA A 113 -2.89 -1.50 12.91
N TYR A 114 -3.01 -0.18 12.90
CA TYR A 114 -3.99 0.54 12.10
C TYR A 114 -3.81 0.29 10.60
N ALA A 115 -2.57 0.40 10.11
CA ALA A 115 -2.25 0.17 8.70
C ALA A 115 -2.54 -1.26 8.25
N ILE A 116 -2.24 -2.27 9.09
CA ILE A 116 -2.55 -3.68 8.80
C ILE A 116 -4.07 -3.89 8.73
N ALA A 117 -4.83 -3.34 9.69
CA ALA A 117 -6.30 -3.42 9.67
C ALA A 117 -6.88 -2.82 8.39
N LYS A 118 -6.45 -1.59 8.03
CA LYS A 118 -6.88 -0.94 6.78
C LYS A 118 -6.51 -1.73 5.53
N ALA A 119 -5.33 -2.37 5.50
CA ALA A 119 -4.93 -3.20 4.36
C ALA A 119 -5.81 -4.45 4.21
N HIS A 120 -6.21 -5.08 5.31
CA HIS A 120 -7.16 -6.20 5.30
C HIS A 120 -8.56 -5.76 4.85
N ASP A 121 -9.04 -4.60 5.31
CA ASP A 121 -10.35 -4.07 4.93
C ASP A 121 -10.39 -3.66 3.45
N ALA A 122 -9.30 -3.10 2.94
CA ALA A 122 -9.19 -2.65 1.56
C ALA A 122 -9.17 -3.81 0.55
N LYS A 123 -8.65 -4.98 0.93
CA LYS A 123 -8.55 -6.20 0.10
C LYS A 123 -7.83 -6.00 -1.26
N ARG A 124 -7.04 -4.95 -1.40
CA ARG A 124 -6.28 -4.67 -2.63
C ARG A 124 -5.06 -5.55 -2.80
N TYR A 125 -4.47 -5.96 -1.67
CA TYR A 125 -3.25 -6.76 -1.62
C TYR A 125 -3.50 -8.03 -0.84
N LYS A 126 -2.74 -9.07 -1.17
CA LYS A 126 -2.60 -10.21 -0.27
C LYS A 126 -1.69 -9.78 0.89
N VAL A 127 -2.26 -9.59 2.07
CA VAL A 127 -1.52 -9.19 3.27
C VAL A 127 -0.76 -10.40 3.80
N GLU A 128 0.57 -10.30 3.88
CA GLU A 128 1.49 -11.36 4.31
C GLU A 128 1.79 -11.32 5.82
N ASN A 129 1.09 -10.45 6.56
CA ASN A 129 1.16 -10.41 8.02
C ASN A 129 0.42 -11.62 8.60
N SER A 130 1.16 -12.52 9.24
CA SER A 130 0.58 -13.73 9.86
C SER A 130 -0.13 -13.46 11.20
N VAL A 131 0.13 -12.32 11.80
CA VAL A 131 -0.43 -11.91 13.09
C VAL A 131 -0.93 -10.47 12.97
N ASN A 132 -2.18 -10.24 13.34
CA ASN A 132 -2.68 -8.89 13.56
C ASN A 132 -2.19 -8.43 14.93
N PRO A 133 -1.39 -7.37 15.03
CA PRO A 133 -0.98 -6.85 16.32
C PRO A 133 -2.23 -6.48 17.14
N LYS A 134 -2.36 -7.05 18.34
CA LYS A 134 -3.37 -6.61 19.31
C LYS A 134 -2.81 -5.37 20.00
N TYR A 135 -2.97 -4.22 19.40
CA TYR A 135 -2.60 -2.95 19.98
C TYR A 135 -3.87 -2.11 20.13
N GLU A 136 -4.22 -1.77 21.36
CA GLU A 136 -5.28 -0.81 21.64
C GLU A 136 -4.72 0.59 21.44
N ILE A 137 -5.26 1.29 20.44
CA ILE A 137 -4.90 2.67 20.17
C ILE A 137 -5.67 3.53 21.17
N ASP A 138 -4.95 4.36 21.92
CA ASP A 138 -5.56 5.36 22.79
C ASP A 138 -6.42 6.33 21.97
N GLU A 139 -7.56 6.74 22.52
CA GLU A 139 -8.48 7.64 21.84
C GLU A 139 -7.87 9.01 21.51
N TYR A 140 -6.88 9.44 22.28
CA TYR A 140 -6.15 10.70 22.03
C TYR A 140 -5.07 10.56 20.95
N ASP A 141 -4.54 9.36 20.72
CA ASP A 141 -3.55 9.08 19.69
C ASP A 141 -4.19 8.77 18.34
N LEU A 142 -5.43 8.29 18.31
CA LEU A 142 -6.10 7.87 17.09
C LEU A 142 -6.17 8.97 16.02
N PRO A 143 -6.55 10.24 16.31
CA PRO A 143 -6.60 11.27 15.29
C PRO A 143 -5.25 11.55 14.64
N LEU A 144 -4.16 11.48 15.44
CA LEU A 144 -2.80 11.68 14.93
C LEU A 144 -2.36 10.50 14.06
N ILE A 145 -2.71 9.27 14.45
CA ILE A 145 -2.46 8.06 13.64
C ILE A 145 -3.18 8.14 12.31
N GLU A 146 -4.43 8.61 12.30
CA GLU A 146 -5.22 8.80 11.07
C GLU A 146 -4.59 9.83 10.14
N GLU A 147 -4.18 10.99 10.67
CA GLU A 147 -3.50 12.03 9.89
C GLU A 147 -2.21 11.52 9.25
N VAL A 148 -1.40 10.79 10.02
CA VAL A 148 -0.15 10.18 9.53
C VAL A 148 -0.44 9.12 8.49
N TYR A 149 -1.46 8.30 8.69
CA TYR A 149 -1.86 7.28 7.73
C TYR A 149 -2.37 7.88 6.42
N GLU A 150 -3.11 8.97 6.45
CA GLU A 150 -3.52 9.71 5.24
C GLU A 150 -2.31 10.22 4.44
N GLU A 151 -1.27 10.68 5.14
CA GLU A 151 -0.03 11.07 4.48
C GLU A 151 0.66 9.87 3.82
N ILE A 152 0.70 8.73 4.52
CA ILE A 152 1.23 7.47 3.98
C ILE A 152 0.45 7.06 2.73
N GLN A 153 -0.88 7.05 2.78
CA GLN A 153 -1.73 6.73 1.63
C GLN A 153 -1.44 7.65 0.44
N PHE A 154 -1.34 8.95 0.69
CA PHE A 154 -1.03 9.92 -0.35
C PHE A 154 0.32 9.65 -1.01
N ILE A 155 1.39 9.43 -0.23
CA ILE A 155 2.72 9.15 -0.76
C ILE A 155 2.74 7.79 -1.47
N MET A 156 2.14 6.76 -0.91
CA MET A 156 2.03 5.43 -1.54
C MET A 156 1.34 5.53 -2.90
N ALA A 157 0.24 6.27 -3.00
CA ALA A 157 -0.47 6.50 -4.26
C ALA A 157 0.42 7.17 -5.32
N THR A 158 1.28 8.15 -4.94
CA THR A 158 2.24 8.77 -5.87
C THR A 158 3.32 7.80 -6.37
N GLN A 159 3.52 6.68 -5.66
CA GLN A 159 4.44 5.62 -6.06
C GLN A 159 3.75 4.46 -6.81
N GLY A 160 2.44 4.61 -7.13
CA GLY A 160 1.63 3.61 -7.82
C GLY A 160 0.98 2.58 -6.90
N TYR A 161 1.05 2.76 -5.57
CA TYR A 161 0.48 1.81 -4.61
C TYR A 161 -0.70 2.44 -3.86
N LYS A 162 -1.92 2.10 -4.27
CA LYS A 162 -3.13 2.57 -3.58
C LYS A 162 -3.44 1.68 -2.38
N LEU A 163 -3.66 2.28 -1.22
CA LEU A 163 -3.97 1.57 0.03
C LEU A 163 -5.44 1.67 0.43
N ASP A 164 -6.20 2.57 -0.19
CA ASP A 164 -7.61 2.81 0.08
C ASP A 164 -8.51 1.71 -0.48
N ASN A 165 -9.67 1.56 0.13
CA ASN A 165 -10.70 0.67 -0.38
C ASN A 165 -11.32 1.27 -1.65
N LEU A 166 -11.49 0.46 -2.69
CA LEU A 166 -12.20 0.84 -3.91
C LEU A 166 -13.63 1.35 -3.61
N LYS A 167 -14.30 0.78 -2.60
CA LYS A 167 -15.66 1.20 -2.19
C LYS A 167 -15.73 2.64 -1.66
N SER A 168 -14.65 3.21 -1.14
CA SER A 168 -14.62 4.60 -0.64
C SER A 168 -14.51 5.64 -1.75
N THR A 169 -14.11 5.24 -2.94
CA THR A 169 -14.02 6.07 -4.16
C THR A 169 -15.24 5.94 -5.07
N LEU A 170 -16.21 5.09 -4.69
CA LEU A 170 -17.45 4.88 -5.43
C LEU A 170 -18.39 6.08 -5.24
N ASN A 171 -18.19 7.14 -6.00
CA ASN A 171 -19.25 8.05 -6.37
C ASN A 171 -20.04 7.41 -7.51
N GLU A 172 -21.37 7.50 -7.50
CA GLU A 172 -22.25 7.03 -8.60
C GLU A 172 -21.76 7.49 -9.98
N ALA A 173 -21.05 8.62 -10.05
CA ALA A 173 -20.46 9.18 -11.24
C ALA A 173 -19.32 8.31 -11.88
N ASN A 174 -18.70 7.41 -11.12
CA ASN A 174 -17.57 6.59 -11.59
C ASN A 174 -17.93 5.12 -11.79
N THR A 175 -19.18 4.74 -11.54
CA THR A 175 -19.64 3.37 -11.75
C THR A 175 -19.99 3.17 -13.23
N LEU A 176 -19.24 2.31 -13.89
CA LEU A 176 -19.52 1.86 -15.24
C LEU A 176 -20.53 0.71 -15.18
N HIS A 177 -21.50 0.70 -16.09
CA HIS A 177 -22.42 -0.41 -16.24
C HIS A 177 -22.46 -0.87 -17.70
N THR A 178 -22.69 -2.14 -17.90
CA THR A 178 -22.90 -2.71 -19.22
C THR A 178 -24.06 -3.71 -19.16
N THR A 179 -24.88 -3.70 -20.21
CA THR A 179 -25.95 -4.67 -20.39
C THR A 179 -25.74 -5.38 -21.71
N ARG A 180 -25.61 -6.70 -21.66
CA ARG A 180 -25.49 -7.52 -22.86
C ARG A 180 -26.30 -8.79 -22.73
N ASN A 181 -27.20 -9.02 -23.68
CA ASN A 181 -28.09 -10.19 -23.68
C ASN A 181 -28.97 -10.32 -22.40
N GLY A 182 -29.35 -9.20 -21.80
CA GLY A 182 -30.11 -9.18 -20.54
C GLY A 182 -29.28 -9.37 -19.28
N ILE A 183 -27.97 -9.59 -19.40
CA ILE A 183 -27.06 -9.72 -18.27
C ILE A 183 -26.48 -8.35 -17.95
N LEU A 184 -26.60 -7.94 -16.68
CA LEU A 184 -26.18 -6.63 -16.20
C LEU A 184 -24.92 -6.78 -15.35
N ALA A 185 -23.89 -6.02 -15.67
CA ALA A 185 -22.67 -5.95 -14.88
C ALA A 185 -22.31 -4.51 -14.54
N PHE A 186 -21.81 -4.33 -13.34
CA PHE A 186 -21.31 -3.07 -12.80
C PHE A 186 -19.81 -3.18 -12.56
N GLY A 187 -19.09 -2.09 -12.77
CA GLY A 187 -17.68 -2.06 -12.50
C GLY A 187 -17.15 -0.65 -12.28
N VAL A 188 -15.97 -0.57 -11.71
CA VAL A 188 -15.24 0.68 -11.51
C VAL A 188 -13.86 0.54 -12.11
N TYR A 189 -13.45 1.59 -12.80
CA TYR A 189 -12.10 1.71 -13.33
C TYR A 189 -11.35 2.81 -12.57
N ASP A 190 -10.24 2.46 -11.95
CA ASP A 190 -9.47 3.39 -11.11
C ASP A 190 -8.26 4.02 -11.84
N GLY A 191 -8.15 3.78 -13.15
CA GLY A 191 -7.04 4.24 -13.99
C GLY A 191 -5.98 3.17 -14.25
N GLU A 192 -5.97 2.09 -13.47
CA GLU A 192 -5.03 0.97 -13.59
C GLU A 192 -5.76 -0.38 -13.63
N HIS A 193 -6.79 -0.54 -12.79
CA HIS A 193 -7.52 -1.79 -12.63
C HIS A 193 -9.01 -1.58 -12.88
N PHE A 194 -9.65 -2.62 -13.41
CA PHE A 194 -11.10 -2.70 -13.52
C PHE A 194 -11.63 -3.69 -12.49
N GLU A 195 -12.48 -3.23 -11.58
CA GLU A 195 -13.12 -4.08 -10.58
C GLU A 195 -14.59 -4.29 -10.94
N VAL A 196 -15.01 -5.56 -10.94
CA VAL A 196 -16.42 -5.94 -11.10
C VAL A 196 -17.09 -5.90 -9.73
N LEU A 197 -18.20 -5.16 -9.63
CA LEU A 197 -18.91 -4.95 -8.38
C LEU A 197 -19.86 -6.09 -8.05
N GLU A 198 -20.16 -6.23 -6.76
CA GLU A 198 -21.19 -7.12 -6.25
C GLU A 198 -22.56 -6.78 -6.89
N GLY A 199 -23.32 -7.82 -7.25
CA GLY A 199 -24.57 -7.68 -8.00
C GLY A 199 -24.41 -7.76 -9.52
N SER A 200 -23.16 -7.91 -10.02
CA SER A 200 -22.92 -8.18 -11.43
C SER A 200 -23.27 -9.62 -11.78
N GLU A 201 -23.96 -9.79 -12.91
CA GLU A 201 -24.27 -11.10 -13.47
C GLU A 201 -23.17 -11.56 -14.45
N ILE A 202 -22.89 -12.86 -14.50
CA ILE A 202 -21.88 -13.46 -15.38
C ILE A 202 -22.55 -14.43 -16.34
N ASP A 203 -22.31 -14.27 -17.64
CA ASP A 203 -22.77 -15.21 -18.68
C ASP A 203 -21.88 -16.47 -18.68
N MET A 204 -22.34 -17.50 -17.98
CA MET A 204 -21.66 -18.81 -17.93
C MET A 204 -21.83 -19.63 -19.20
N SER A 205 -22.69 -19.22 -20.14
CA SER A 205 -22.90 -19.94 -21.41
C SER A 205 -21.75 -19.76 -22.41
N ARG A 206 -20.87 -18.79 -22.19
CA ARG A 206 -19.75 -18.50 -23.08
C ARG A 206 -18.45 -19.17 -22.62
N LYS A 207 -17.87 -19.95 -23.52
CA LYS A 207 -16.49 -20.43 -23.35
C LYS A 207 -15.53 -19.24 -23.57
N CYS A 208 -14.91 -18.76 -22.51
CA CYS A 208 -13.81 -17.80 -22.60
C CYS A 208 -12.53 -18.55 -22.95
N HIS A 209 -11.83 -18.13 -24.00
CA HIS A 209 -10.55 -18.73 -24.39
C HIS A 209 -9.35 -18.23 -23.54
N SER A 210 -9.57 -17.41 -22.52
CA SER A 210 -8.52 -16.97 -21.60
C SER A 210 -8.67 -17.61 -20.22
N VAL A 211 -7.57 -18.07 -19.68
CA VAL A 211 -7.38 -18.72 -18.36
C VAL A 211 -7.79 -17.83 -17.18
N THR A 212 -8.35 -16.66 -17.43
CA THR A 212 -8.61 -15.60 -16.46
C THR A 212 -9.90 -15.81 -15.64
N MET A 213 -10.79 -16.71 -16.05
CA MET A 213 -12.10 -16.92 -15.36
C MET A 213 -12.00 -17.67 -14.03
N GLU A 214 -10.93 -18.39 -13.75
CA GLU A 214 -10.75 -19.07 -12.44
C GLU A 214 -10.38 -18.13 -11.29
N LYS A 215 -10.06 -16.87 -11.60
CA LYS A 215 -9.56 -15.88 -10.62
C LYS A 215 -10.56 -14.80 -10.22
N ILE A 216 -11.69 -14.70 -10.90
CA ILE A 216 -12.78 -13.85 -10.45
C ILE A 216 -13.39 -14.57 -9.26
N GLY A 217 -13.14 -14.04 -8.06
CA GLY A 217 -13.57 -14.63 -6.80
C GLY A 217 -15.04 -15.08 -6.87
N ARG A 218 -15.35 -16.18 -6.20
CA ARG A 218 -16.68 -16.79 -6.13
C ARG A 218 -17.72 -15.70 -5.89
N ALA A 219 -18.42 -15.29 -6.94
CA ALA A 219 -19.70 -14.64 -6.81
C ALA A 219 -20.61 -15.66 -6.12
N HIS A 220 -21.06 -15.36 -4.91
CA HIS A 220 -22.08 -16.16 -4.27
C HIS A 220 -23.35 -16.05 -5.12
N VAL A 221 -23.73 -17.18 -5.67
CA VAL A 221 -25.07 -17.41 -6.22
C VAL A 221 -26.08 -17.43 -5.07
#